data_89fc2fe64013af917e60c6533359ece0
#
_entry.id   89fc2fe64013af917e60c6533359ece0
#
_cell.length_a   1.000
_cell.length_b   1.000
_cell.length_c   1.000
_cell.angle_alpha   90.00
_cell.angle_beta   90.00
_cell.angle_gamma   90.00
#
_symmetry.space_group_name_H-M   'P 1'
#
loop_
_entity.id
_entity.type
_entity.pdbx_description
1 polymer ?
#
loop_
_entity_poly.entity_id
_entity_poly.type
_entity_poly.pdbx_seq_one_letter_code
_entity_poly.pdbx_strand_id
1 'polypeptide(L)'
;PGTQLTMRTFHVGGAASRAAAADGVDSRNAGTIREHNVKTVVNREKQRVAVTRTGEIGVIDAQGRERERYKIPYGAIVLVKEGDAVKAGQRLGKWDAHTHPIITEIAGQIRFQDFEDGVTIARETDDVTGVQTMVITDPKTRGSAGKDLKPVIALFDAHGKPVNFAGTEIPAAYALPPKAIVSLEDEGEVQVGDVIARIPQESAKSRDITGGLPRVADL
;
A
#
# COMPACT_ATOMS: atom_id res chain seq x y z
N PRO A 1 15.45 45.01 33.64
CA PRO A 1 15.38 44.61 32.26
C PRO A 1 14.90 43.19 32.25
N GLY A 2 13.60 43.01 32.27
CA GLY A 2 12.96 41.74 32.19
C GLY A 2 12.94 41.32 30.76
N THR A 3 13.73 40.32 30.41
CA THR A 3 13.53 39.60 29.19
C THR A 3 12.22 38.86 29.36
N GLN A 4 11.16 39.40 28.81
CA GLN A 4 9.95 38.64 28.60
C GLN A 4 10.27 37.63 27.55
N LEU A 5 10.68 36.47 28.01
CA LEU A 5 10.56 35.26 27.25
C LEU A 5 9.07 35.03 27.03
N THR A 6 8.59 35.50 25.89
CA THR A 6 7.32 35.05 25.39
C THR A 6 7.54 33.56 25.10
N MET A 7 7.22 32.72 26.04
CA MET A 7 6.95 31.35 25.74
C MET A 7 5.73 31.33 24.85
N ARG A 8 5.93 31.52 23.58
CA ARG A 8 5.02 31.06 22.59
C ARG A 8 5.10 29.56 22.69
N THR A 9 4.34 29.00 23.59
CA THR A 9 3.96 27.62 23.49
C THR A 9 3.33 27.51 22.12
N PHE A 10 4.07 26.97 21.19
CA PHE A 10 3.47 26.45 19.99
C PHE A 10 2.49 25.40 20.47
N HIS A 11 1.26 25.81 20.62
CA HIS A 11 0.19 24.88 20.78
C HIS A 11 0.20 24.06 19.51
N VAL A 12 0.74 22.88 19.62
CA VAL A 12 0.69 21.85 18.61
C VAL A 12 -0.76 21.52 18.25
N GLY A 13 -1.73 22.10 18.93
CA GLY A 13 -3.13 22.05 18.60
C GLY A 13 -3.49 22.57 17.21
N GLY A 14 -2.72 23.51 16.64
CA GLY A 14 -2.90 23.96 15.26
C GLY A 14 -2.29 23.00 14.24
N ALA A 15 -1.35 22.16 14.64
CA ALA A 15 -0.77 21.13 13.80
C ALA A 15 -1.47 19.79 13.96
N ALA A 16 -2.41 19.67 14.87
CA ALA A 16 -3.20 18.46 15.08
C ALA A 16 -4.29 18.28 14.01
N SER A 17 -4.47 19.18 13.10
CA SER A 17 -5.11 18.89 11.83
C SER A 17 -4.12 18.25 10.84
N ARG A 18 -3.19 17.43 11.34
CA ARG A 18 -2.71 16.32 10.52
C ARG A 18 -3.94 15.55 10.16
N ALA A 19 -4.41 15.71 8.95
CA ALA A 19 -5.32 14.76 8.37
C ALA A 19 -4.73 13.39 8.69
N ALA A 20 -5.32 12.69 9.65
CA ALA A 20 -5.01 11.29 9.87
C ALA A 20 -5.03 10.70 8.47
N ALA A 21 -3.94 10.02 8.08
CA ALA A 21 -3.84 9.52 6.72
C ALA A 21 -5.14 8.77 6.45
N ALA A 22 -5.87 9.17 5.42
CA ALA A 22 -7.21 8.66 5.19
C ALA A 22 -7.11 7.14 4.96
N ASP A 23 -7.85 6.39 5.74
CA ASP A 23 -7.95 4.93 5.67
C ASP A 23 -9.14 4.46 4.84
N GLY A 24 -9.83 5.39 4.22
CA GLY A 24 -11.01 5.11 3.41
C GLY A 24 -11.67 6.38 2.90
N VAL A 25 -12.78 6.19 2.22
CA VAL A 25 -13.60 7.25 1.67
C VAL A 25 -15.07 6.98 1.91
N ASP A 26 -15.78 8.02 2.33
CA ASP A 26 -17.20 7.99 2.61
C ASP A 26 -17.95 8.92 1.66
N SER A 27 -19.13 8.51 1.23
CA SER A 27 -20.01 9.37 0.44
C SER A 27 -20.53 10.54 1.26
N ARG A 28 -20.50 11.75 0.71
CA ARG A 28 -21.11 12.94 1.36
C ARG A 28 -22.58 13.08 1.06
N ASN A 29 -23.00 12.58 -0.09
CA ASN A 29 -24.38 12.66 -0.56
C ASN A 29 -24.95 11.25 -0.83
N ALA A 30 -26.27 11.15 -0.78
CA ALA A 30 -26.95 9.97 -1.27
C ALA A 30 -26.96 9.97 -2.81
N GLY A 31 -26.87 8.79 -3.41
CA GLY A 31 -26.88 8.66 -4.86
C GLY A 31 -26.62 7.24 -5.33
N THR A 32 -26.28 7.11 -6.59
CA THR A 32 -25.96 5.85 -7.24
C THR A 32 -24.49 5.80 -7.59
N ILE A 33 -23.83 4.68 -7.37
CA ILE A 33 -22.42 4.47 -7.65
C ILE A 33 -22.16 4.32 -9.14
N ARG A 34 -21.14 5.01 -9.61
CA ARG A 34 -20.52 4.82 -10.93
C ARG A 34 -19.05 4.54 -10.76
N GLU A 35 -18.60 3.43 -11.32
CA GLU A 35 -17.19 3.05 -11.32
C GLU A 35 -16.48 3.59 -12.57
N HIS A 36 -15.34 4.27 -12.37
CA HIS A 36 -14.48 4.75 -13.45
C HIS A 36 -13.14 4.02 -13.39
N ASN A 37 -12.89 3.16 -14.37
CA ASN A 37 -11.65 2.39 -14.47
C ASN A 37 -11.31 1.59 -13.19
N VAL A 38 -12.31 1.10 -12.50
CA VAL A 38 -12.15 0.26 -11.31
C VAL A 38 -12.12 -1.19 -11.73
N LYS A 39 -10.93 -1.80 -11.67
CA LYS A 39 -10.76 -3.23 -11.84
C LYS A 39 -10.51 -3.85 -10.47
N THR A 40 -11.22 -4.89 -10.15
CA THR A 40 -11.13 -5.56 -8.85
C THR A 40 -10.95 -7.06 -9.02
N VAL A 41 -10.33 -7.67 -8.02
CA VAL A 41 -10.31 -9.12 -7.81
C VAL A 41 -11.00 -9.45 -6.49
N VAL A 42 -11.48 -10.67 -6.35
CA VAL A 42 -12.14 -11.13 -5.12
C VAL A 42 -11.12 -11.93 -4.32
N ASN A 43 -10.87 -11.50 -3.08
CA ASN A 43 -9.95 -12.19 -2.18
C ASN A 43 -10.62 -13.39 -1.46
N ARG A 44 -9.88 -14.08 -0.59
CA ARG A 44 -10.37 -15.22 0.20
C ARG A 44 -11.56 -14.88 1.09
N GLU A 45 -11.63 -13.64 1.55
CA GLU A 45 -12.73 -13.12 2.38
C GLU A 45 -13.94 -12.65 1.56
N LYS A 46 -13.95 -12.94 0.26
CA LYS A 46 -14.99 -12.51 -0.70
C LYS A 46 -15.14 -11.00 -0.84
N GLN A 47 -14.08 -10.26 -0.53
CA GLN A 47 -14.03 -8.81 -0.68
C GLN A 47 -13.46 -8.44 -2.05
N ARG A 48 -13.98 -7.35 -2.61
CA ARG A 48 -13.47 -6.78 -3.87
C ARG A 48 -12.23 -5.93 -3.55
N VAL A 49 -11.11 -6.28 -4.11
CA VAL A 49 -9.83 -5.57 -3.93
C VAL A 49 -9.46 -4.87 -5.23
N ALA A 50 -9.21 -3.57 -5.17
CA ALA A 50 -8.84 -2.78 -6.33
C ALA A 50 -7.43 -3.13 -6.81
N VAL A 51 -7.30 -3.45 -8.09
CA VAL A 51 -6.03 -3.77 -8.75
C VAL A 51 -5.66 -2.77 -9.85
N THR A 52 -6.34 -1.64 -9.91
CA THR A 52 -6.00 -0.50 -10.76
C THR A 52 -5.47 0.66 -9.94
N ARG A 53 -4.56 1.42 -10.52
CA ARG A 53 -3.97 2.62 -9.88
C ARG A 53 -4.74 3.89 -10.16
N THR A 54 -5.63 3.86 -11.14
CA THR A 54 -6.39 5.01 -11.66
C THR A 54 -7.90 4.84 -11.47
N GLY A 55 -8.31 3.91 -10.60
CA GLY A 55 -9.72 3.68 -10.31
C GLY A 55 -10.34 4.84 -9.52
N GLU A 56 -11.56 5.21 -9.89
CA GLU A 56 -12.34 6.24 -9.20
C GLU A 56 -13.79 5.77 -9.03
N ILE A 57 -14.42 6.21 -7.96
CA ILE A 57 -15.86 5.99 -7.71
C ILE A 57 -16.56 7.33 -7.72
N GLY A 58 -17.58 7.43 -8.58
CA GLY A 58 -18.47 8.57 -8.64
C GLY A 58 -19.79 8.30 -7.91
N VAL A 59 -20.39 9.36 -7.37
CA VAL A 59 -21.74 9.33 -6.80
C VAL A 59 -22.64 10.21 -7.65
N ILE A 60 -23.68 9.59 -8.24
CA ILE A 60 -24.63 10.20 -9.19
C ILE A 60 -25.90 10.54 -8.44
N ASP A 61 -26.38 11.78 -8.58
CA ASP A 61 -27.65 12.20 -7.99
C ASP A 61 -28.88 11.69 -8.78
N ALA A 62 -30.08 11.93 -8.25
CA ALA A 62 -31.34 11.54 -8.88
C ALA A 62 -31.58 12.21 -10.25
N GLN A 63 -30.85 13.29 -10.55
CA GLN A 63 -30.90 14.01 -11.83
C GLN A 63 -29.84 13.49 -12.83
N GLY A 64 -29.10 12.46 -12.48
CA GLY A 64 -28.07 11.87 -13.33
C GLY A 64 -26.74 12.65 -13.36
N ARG A 65 -26.54 13.59 -12.44
CA ARG A 65 -25.31 14.39 -12.35
C ARG A 65 -24.34 13.78 -11.34
N GLU A 66 -23.08 13.65 -11.74
CA GLU A 66 -22.02 13.22 -10.83
C GLU A 66 -21.68 14.34 -9.83
N ARG A 67 -22.01 14.11 -8.57
CA ARG A 67 -21.79 15.07 -7.48
C ARG A 67 -20.45 14.92 -6.83
N GLU A 68 -19.92 13.72 -6.79
CA GLU A 68 -18.71 13.38 -6.10
C GLU A 68 -17.91 12.39 -6.92
N ARG A 69 -16.59 12.50 -6.85
CA ARG A 69 -15.67 11.55 -7.44
C ARG A 69 -14.51 11.32 -6.50
N TYR A 70 -14.24 10.08 -6.18
CA TYR A 70 -13.22 9.68 -5.22
C TYR A 70 -12.24 8.71 -5.85
N LYS A 71 -10.96 9.00 -5.68
CA LYS A 71 -9.90 8.09 -6.11
C LYS A 71 -9.83 6.90 -5.17
N ILE A 72 -9.76 5.71 -5.73
CA ILE A 72 -9.58 4.45 -5.02
C ILE A 72 -8.16 3.96 -5.26
N PRO A 73 -7.33 3.90 -4.21
CA PRO A 73 -5.96 3.43 -4.37
C PRO A 73 -5.90 1.94 -4.68
N TYR A 74 -4.81 1.53 -5.32
CA TYR A 74 -4.49 0.11 -5.52
C TYR A 74 -4.43 -0.61 -4.17
N GLY A 75 -5.02 -1.79 -4.10
CA GLY A 75 -5.10 -2.60 -2.88
C GLY A 75 -6.23 -2.22 -1.93
N ALA A 76 -7.02 -1.19 -2.23
CA ALA A 76 -8.18 -0.83 -1.44
C ALA A 76 -9.28 -1.88 -1.54
N ILE A 77 -9.98 -2.10 -0.44
CA ILE A 77 -11.21 -2.90 -0.42
C ILE A 77 -12.35 -2.00 -0.85
N VAL A 78 -12.98 -2.35 -1.96
CA VAL A 78 -14.14 -1.63 -2.53
C VAL A 78 -15.43 -2.23 -1.98
N LEU A 79 -16.19 -1.43 -1.25
CA LEU A 79 -17.37 -1.89 -0.51
C LEU A 79 -18.66 -1.77 -1.30
N VAL A 80 -18.63 -1.09 -2.44
CA VAL A 80 -19.78 -0.81 -3.31
C VAL A 80 -19.52 -1.31 -4.73
N LYS A 81 -20.57 -1.42 -5.53
CA LYS A 81 -20.52 -1.84 -6.93
C LYS A 81 -21.16 -0.79 -7.82
N GLU A 82 -20.87 -0.87 -9.12
CA GLU A 82 -21.58 -0.10 -10.13
C GLU A 82 -23.09 -0.25 -9.97
N GLY A 83 -23.80 0.87 -9.92
CA GLY A 83 -25.23 0.90 -9.79
C GLY A 83 -25.80 0.78 -8.37
N ASP A 84 -24.97 0.55 -7.36
CA ASP A 84 -25.45 0.49 -5.97
C ASP A 84 -25.99 1.85 -5.51
N ALA A 85 -27.09 1.83 -4.78
CA ALA A 85 -27.58 3.00 -4.08
C ALA A 85 -26.84 3.19 -2.75
N VAL A 86 -26.34 4.37 -2.51
CA VAL A 86 -25.62 4.73 -1.29
C VAL A 86 -26.29 5.90 -0.57
N LYS A 87 -26.08 5.94 0.74
CA LYS A 87 -26.54 7.03 1.60
C LYS A 87 -25.37 7.97 1.93
N ALA A 88 -25.69 9.19 2.34
CA ALA A 88 -24.69 10.10 2.89
C ALA A 88 -24.01 9.46 4.13
N GLY A 89 -22.69 9.55 4.21
CA GLY A 89 -21.88 8.94 5.27
C GLY A 89 -21.57 7.46 5.07
N GLN A 90 -22.01 6.83 4.00
CA GLN A 90 -21.71 5.42 3.72
C GLN A 90 -20.28 5.25 3.23
N ARG A 91 -19.54 4.30 3.83
CA ARG A 91 -18.18 3.95 3.39
C ARG A 91 -18.21 3.29 2.01
N LEU A 92 -17.43 3.86 1.09
CA LEU A 92 -17.31 3.38 -0.29
C LEU A 92 -16.11 2.47 -0.49
N GLY A 93 -15.03 2.77 0.20
CA GLY A 93 -13.79 1.99 0.16
C GLY A 93 -12.96 2.19 1.41
N LYS A 94 -12.11 1.22 1.72
CA LYS A 94 -11.18 1.25 2.86
C LYS A 94 -9.82 0.68 2.47
N TRP A 95 -8.76 1.16 3.11
CA TRP A 95 -7.39 0.72 2.88
C TRP A 95 -6.52 0.97 4.11
N ASP A 96 -5.32 0.42 4.10
CA ASP A 96 -4.33 0.76 5.12
C ASP A 96 -3.65 2.09 4.78
N ALA A 97 -3.73 3.05 5.69
CA ALA A 97 -3.12 4.37 5.52
C ALA A 97 -1.59 4.35 5.62
N HIS A 98 -1.00 3.29 6.15
CA HIS A 98 0.42 3.21 6.49
C HIS A 98 1.23 2.36 5.51
N THR A 99 0.59 1.50 4.75
CA THR A 99 1.25 0.60 3.80
C THR A 99 0.51 0.53 2.48
N HIS A 100 1.27 0.27 1.41
CA HIS A 100 0.71 -0.08 0.11
C HIS A 100 0.92 -1.57 -0.13
N PRO A 101 -0.14 -2.37 -0.28
CA PRO A 101 0.01 -3.80 -0.56
C PRO A 101 0.38 -4.04 -2.02
N ILE A 102 1.11 -5.12 -2.26
CA ILE A 102 1.23 -5.74 -3.58
C ILE A 102 0.29 -6.94 -3.59
N ILE A 103 -0.69 -6.91 -4.47
CA ILE A 103 -1.76 -7.91 -4.55
C ILE A 103 -1.51 -8.84 -5.73
N THR A 104 -1.66 -10.15 -5.53
CA THR A 104 -1.64 -11.07 -6.65
C THR A 104 -2.99 -11.14 -7.35
N GLU A 105 -2.96 -11.07 -8.67
CA GLU A 105 -4.15 -11.30 -9.52
C GLU A 105 -4.31 -12.77 -9.94
N ILE A 106 -3.35 -13.61 -9.57
CA ILE A 106 -3.28 -15.02 -10.00
C ILE A 106 -2.96 -15.90 -8.80
N ALA A 107 -3.61 -17.04 -8.70
CA ALA A 107 -3.29 -18.07 -7.73
C ALA A 107 -2.05 -18.88 -8.18
N GLY A 108 -1.28 -19.37 -7.23
CA GLY A 108 -0.12 -20.20 -7.49
C GLY A 108 0.71 -20.47 -6.26
N GLN A 109 1.78 -21.23 -6.45
CA GLN A 109 2.80 -21.45 -5.45
C GLN A 109 3.90 -20.40 -5.63
N ILE A 110 4.29 -19.76 -4.55
CA ILE A 110 5.34 -18.74 -4.58
C ILE A 110 6.72 -19.37 -4.55
N ARG A 111 7.67 -18.74 -5.22
CA ARG A 111 9.10 -19.02 -5.10
C ARG A 111 9.87 -17.72 -5.01
N PHE A 112 10.76 -17.67 -4.04
CA PHE A 112 11.65 -16.54 -3.86
C PHE A 112 12.85 -16.65 -4.80
N GLN A 113 13.15 -15.57 -5.48
CA GLN A 113 14.34 -15.43 -6.32
C GLN A 113 15.18 -14.26 -5.81
N ASP A 114 16.50 -14.45 -5.73
CA ASP A 114 17.46 -13.47 -5.20
C ASP A 114 17.17 -13.03 -3.75
N PHE A 115 16.63 -13.94 -2.94
CA PHE A 115 16.40 -13.72 -1.51
C PHE A 115 17.62 -14.25 -0.73
N GLU A 116 18.56 -13.38 -0.44
CA GLU A 116 19.78 -13.70 0.31
C GLU A 116 19.77 -12.99 1.67
N ASP A 117 19.79 -13.79 2.74
CA ASP A 117 19.82 -13.29 4.11
C ASP A 117 21.05 -12.40 4.36
N GLY A 118 20.82 -11.23 4.93
CA GLY A 118 21.87 -10.24 5.21
C GLY A 118 22.36 -9.48 3.98
N VAL A 119 21.90 -9.81 2.79
CA VAL A 119 22.25 -9.13 1.53
C VAL A 119 21.03 -8.43 0.93
N THR A 120 20.06 -9.19 0.46
CA THR A 120 18.84 -8.66 -0.17
C THR A 120 17.66 -8.58 0.79
N ILE A 121 17.67 -9.39 1.84
CA ILE A 121 16.64 -9.41 2.87
C ILE A 121 17.25 -9.28 4.26
N ALA A 122 16.52 -8.62 5.16
CA ALA A 122 16.74 -8.64 6.59
C ALA A 122 15.54 -9.32 7.25
N ARG A 123 15.79 -10.27 8.14
CA ARG A 123 14.70 -10.91 8.90
C ARG A 123 14.42 -10.09 10.14
N GLU A 124 13.16 -9.74 10.33
CA GLU A 124 12.67 -9.06 11.51
C GLU A 124 11.63 -9.95 12.18
N THR A 125 11.70 -10.05 13.49
CA THR A 125 10.70 -10.75 14.28
C THR A 125 9.88 -9.70 15.01
N ASP A 126 8.58 -9.75 14.84
CA ASP A 126 7.67 -8.91 15.62
C ASP A 126 7.63 -9.45 17.07
N ASP A 127 8.12 -8.66 18.00
CA ASP A 127 8.22 -9.04 19.42
C ASP A 127 6.86 -9.30 20.08
N VAL A 128 5.77 -8.77 19.50
CA VAL A 128 4.41 -8.92 20.03
C VAL A 128 3.73 -10.16 19.48
N THR A 129 3.86 -10.41 18.19
CA THR A 129 3.16 -11.51 17.49
C THR A 129 4.03 -12.75 17.30
N GLY A 130 5.36 -12.61 17.43
CA GLY A 130 6.33 -13.66 17.14
C GLY A 130 6.43 -14.01 15.65
N VAL A 131 5.78 -13.26 14.79
CA VAL A 131 5.79 -13.49 13.34
C VAL A 131 7.10 -13.00 12.76
N GLN A 132 7.78 -13.86 12.01
CA GLN A 132 8.95 -13.48 11.24
C GLN A 132 8.52 -12.83 9.93
N THR A 133 9.07 -11.67 9.67
CA THR A 133 8.92 -10.95 8.40
C THR A 133 10.26 -10.72 7.76
N MET A 134 10.27 -10.62 6.44
CA MET A 134 11.45 -10.30 5.66
C MET A 134 11.31 -8.90 5.10
N VAL A 135 12.31 -8.07 5.30
CA VAL A 135 12.35 -6.71 4.77
C VAL A 135 13.39 -6.66 3.66
N ILE A 136 13.00 -6.14 2.52
CA ILE A 136 13.90 -5.97 1.38
C ILE A 136 14.88 -4.82 1.65
N THR A 137 16.16 -5.11 1.60
CA THR A 137 17.21 -4.12 1.82
C THR A 137 17.35 -3.16 0.64
N ASP A 138 17.85 -1.95 0.89
CA ASP A 138 18.14 -1.00 -0.19
C ASP A 138 19.34 -1.49 -1.01
N PRO A 139 19.25 -1.56 -2.35
CA PRO A 139 20.38 -1.92 -3.21
C PRO A 139 21.65 -1.07 -2.98
N LYS A 140 21.48 0.16 -2.52
CA LYS A 140 22.60 1.06 -2.24
C LYS A 140 23.41 0.66 -1.00
N THR A 141 22.77 -0.05 -0.07
CA THR A 141 23.41 -0.52 1.16
C THR A 141 24.04 -1.91 1.01
N ARG A 142 23.70 -2.61 -0.07
CA ARG A 142 24.28 -3.92 -0.39
C ARG A 142 25.72 -3.76 -0.85
N GLY A 143 26.59 -4.64 -0.41
CA GLY A 143 27.95 -4.71 -0.93
C GLY A 143 27.98 -4.98 -2.45
N SER A 144 29.15 -4.95 -3.05
CA SER A 144 29.32 -5.15 -4.49
C SER A 144 28.66 -6.42 -5.03
N ALA A 145 28.65 -7.49 -4.26
CA ALA A 145 28.05 -8.76 -4.64
C ALA A 145 26.50 -8.75 -4.67
N GLY A 146 25.87 -7.83 -3.96
CA GLY A 146 24.41 -7.78 -3.85
C GLY A 146 23.72 -6.73 -4.70
N LYS A 147 24.48 -5.88 -5.41
CA LYS A 147 23.92 -4.76 -6.19
C LYS A 147 23.06 -5.20 -7.37
N ASP A 148 23.44 -6.31 -8.00
CA ASP A 148 22.79 -6.84 -9.19
C ASP A 148 21.64 -7.78 -8.86
N LEU A 149 21.50 -8.18 -7.60
CA LEU A 149 20.42 -9.04 -7.13
C LEU A 149 19.11 -8.26 -7.06
N LYS A 150 18.07 -8.86 -7.62
CA LYS A 150 16.71 -8.28 -7.66
C LYS A 150 15.74 -9.24 -7.00
N PRO A 151 15.39 -9.01 -5.72
CA PRO A 151 14.41 -9.86 -5.05
C PRO A 151 13.08 -9.86 -5.79
N VAL A 152 12.63 -11.06 -6.17
CA VAL A 152 11.40 -11.29 -6.93
C VAL A 152 10.63 -12.44 -6.30
N ILE A 153 9.32 -12.30 -6.22
CA ILE A 153 8.41 -13.39 -5.91
C ILE A 153 7.78 -13.86 -7.22
N ALA A 154 8.08 -15.08 -7.63
CA ALA A 154 7.53 -15.70 -8.82
C ALA A 154 6.43 -16.69 -8.45
N LEU A 155 5.45 -16.86 -9.33
CA LEU A 155 4.35 -17.79 -9.17
C LEU A 155 4.49 -19.00 -10.10
N PHE A 156 4.25 -20.17 -9.55
CA PHE A 156 4.33 -21.44 -10.24
C PHE A 156 3.05 -22.24 -10.04
N ASP A 157 2.73 -23.11 -10.97
CA ASP A 157 1.65 -24.07 -10.84
C ASP A 157 2.06 -25.30 -10.01
N ALA A 158 1.11 -26.20 -9.78
CA ALA A 158 1.36 -27.46 -9.06
C ALA A 158 2.37 -28.39 -9.75
N HIS A 159 2.68 -28.16 -11.02
CA HIS A 159 3.65 -28.91 -11.80
C HIS A 159 5.03 -28.23 -11.87
N GLY A 160 5.22 -27.14 -11.16
CA GLY A 160 6.46 -26.37 -11.14
C GLY A 160 6.72 -25.55 -12.40
N LYS A 161 5.69 -25.28 -13.20
CA LYS A 161 5.77 -24.38 -14.35
C LYS A 161 5.41 -22.95 -13.96
N PRO A 162 6.10 -21.94 -14.52
CA PRO A 162 5.71 -20.54 -14.29
C PRO A 162 4.27 -20.30 -14.74
N VAL A 163 3.49 -19.64 -13.89
CA VAL A 163 2.15 -19.15 -14.22
C VAL A 163 2.29 -17.79 -14.88
N ASN A 164 1.54 -17.53 -15.95
CA ASN A 164 1.56 -16.25 -16.63
C ASN A 164 0.44 -15.35 -16.11
N PHE A 165 0.64 -14.02 -16.19
CA PHE A 165 -0.44 -13.06 -15.98
C PHE A 165 -1.59 -13.34 -16.95
N ALA A 166 -2.83 -13.18 -16.47
CA ALA A 166 -4.03 -13.49 -17.22
C ALA A 166 -4.04 -12.80 -18.59
N GLY A 167 -4.20 -13.60 -19.65
CA GLY A 167 -4.25 -13.11 -21.03
C GLY A 167 -2.91 -12.65 -21.62
N THR A 168 -1.79 -13.02 -20.99
CA THR A 168 -0.45 -12.69 -21.46
C THR A 168 0.45 -13.93 -21.45
N GLU A 169 1.58 -13.85 -22.15
CA GLU A 169 2.66 -14.84 -22.10
C GLU A 169 3.75 -14.45 -21.08
N ILE A 170 3.51 -13.41 -20.29
CA ILE A 170 4.46 -12.88 -19.31
C ILE A 170 4.34 -13.67 -18.01
N PRO A 171 5.43 -14.30 -17.52
CA PRO A 171 5.42 -15.00 -16.24
C PRO A 171 5.02 -14.06 -15.08
N ALA A 172 4.16 -14.55 -14.21
CA ALA A 172 3.73 -13.82 -13.04
C ALA A 172 4.89 -13.77 -12.03
N ALA A 173 5.59 -12.64 -12.01
CA ALA A 173 6.68 -12.36 -11.12
C ALA A 173 6.56 -10.93 -10.61
N TYR A 174 6.72 -10.76 -9.30
CA TYR A 174 6.59 -9.48 -8.62
C TYR A 174 7.95 -9.04 -8.10
N ALA A 175 8.52 -8.03 -8.75
CA ALA A 175 9.73 -7.39 -8.26
C ALA A 175 9.43 -6.59 -6.99
N LEU A 176 10.25 -6.80 -5.98
CA LEU A 176 10.06 -6.16 -4.68
C LEU A 176 10.91 -4.90 -4.55
N PRO A 177 10.30 -3.76 -4.27
CA PRO A 177 11.04 -2.54 -4.03
C PRO A 177 11.77 -2.58 -2.68
N PRO A 178 12.76 -1.72 -2.47
CA PRO A 178 13.39 -1.54 -1.17
C PRO A 178 12.36 -1.24 -0.07
N LYS A 179 12.60 -1.75 1.12
CA LYS A 179 11.73 -1.65 2.31
C LYS A 179 10.42 -2.42 2.22
N ALA A 180 10.16 -3.17 1.15
CA ALA A 180 9.00 -4.04 1.09
C ALA A 180 9.08 -5.11 2.20
N ILE A 181 7.95 -5.33 2.85
CA ILE A 181 7.81 -6.31 3.94
C ILE A 181 7.09 -7.53 3.38
N VAL A 182 7.72 -8.69 3.49
CA VAL A 182 7.18 -9.97 3.04
C VAL A 182 6.91 -10.84 4.26
N SER A 183 5.65 -11.25 4.42
CA SER A 183 5.21 -12.14 5.51
C SER A 183 4.90 -13.56 5.02
N LEU A 184 5.18 -13.84 3.76
CA LEU A 184 4.96 -15.14 3.15
C LEU A 184 6.19 -16.03 3.32
N GLU A 185 5.94 -17.32 3.27
CA GLU A 185 7.00 -18.33 3.26
C GLU A 185 7.25 -18.81 1.83
N ASP A 186 8.50 -19.20 1.55
CA ASP A 186 8.85 -19.81 0.27
C ASP A 186 8.05 -21.13 0.07
N GLU A 187 7.68 -21.41 -1.16
CA GLU A 187 6.81 -22.55 -1.53
C GLU A 187 5.37 -22.49 -0.99
N GLY A 188 4.99 -21.39 -0.32
CA GLY A 188 3.61 -21.17 0.12
C GLY A 188 2.64 -20.95 -1.04
N GLU A 189 1.37 -21.25 -0.82
CA GLU A 189 0.31 -21.02 -1.80
C GLU A 189 -0.36 -19.66 -1.59
N VAL A 190 -0.60 -18.95 -2.69
CA VAL A 190 -1.39 -17.74 -2.72
C VAL A 190 -2.61 -17.90 -3.62
N GLN A 191 -3.68 -17.22 -3.23
CA GLN A 191 -4.91 -17.15 -4.00
C GLN A 191 -5.05 -15.75 -4.61
N VAL A 192 -5.92 -15.60 -5.59
CA VAL A 192 -6.26 -14.31 -6.16
C VAL A 192 -6.68 -13.32 -5.07
N GLY A 193 -6.10 -12.13 -5.08
CA GLY A 193 -6.38 -11.10 -4.10
C GLY A 193 -5.57 -11.16 -2.81
N ASP A 194 -4.68 -12.15 -2.66
CA ASP A 194 -3.77 -12.22 -1.51
C ASP A 194 -2.69 -11.15 -1.60
N VAL A 195 -2.27 -10.66 -0.42
CA VAL A 195 -1.16 -9.72 -0.31
C VAL A 195 0.16 -10.48 -0.38
N ILE A 196 0.99 -10.15 -1.37
CA ILE A 196 2.33 -10.73 -1.53
C ILE A 196 3.34 -10.01 -0.66
N ALA A 197 3.29 -8.68 -0.65
CA ALA A 197 4.17 -7.83 0.13
C ALA A 197 3.47 -6.53 0.49
N ARG A 198 3.99 -5.83 1.49
CA ARG A 198 3.53 -4.50 1.89
C ARG A 198 4.69 -3.52 1.80
N ILE A 199 4.43 -2.36 1.22
CA ILE A 199 5.40 -1.29 1.11
C ILE A 199 5.03 -0.25 2.15
N PRO A 200 5.87 0.02 3.17
CA PRO A 200 5.60 1.07 4.13
C PRO A 200 5.51 2.42 3.43
N GLN A 201 4.48 3.18 3.76
CA GLN A 201 4.37 4.56 3.33
C GLN A 201 5.24 5.41 4.24
N GLU A 202 6.34 5.95 3.71
CA GLU A 202 7.11 6.95 4.44
C GLU A 202 6.21 8.17 4.66
N SER A 203 5.86 8.43 5.91
CA SER A 203 5.17 9.67 6.22
C SER A 203 6.11 10.81 5.83
N ALA A 204 5.60 11.81 5.14
CA ALA A 204 6.33 13.01 4.73
C ALA A 204 7.05 13.75 5.90
N LYS A 205 6.81 13.28 7.12
CA LYS A 205 7.40 13.75 8.35
C LYS A 205 8.90 13.54 8.51
N SER A 206 9.48 12.48 7.95
CA SER A 206 10.91 12.23 8.16
C SER A 206 11.79 13.10 7.27
N ARG A 207 11.23 13.75 6.26
CA ARG A 207 11.97 14.70 5.41
C ARG A 207 12.07 16.09 6.02
N ASP A 208 11.12 16.49 6.86
CA ASP A 208 11.07 17.84 7.46
C ASP A 208 11.96 17.98 8.71
N ILE A 209 12.34 16.89 9.35
CA ILE A 209 13.16 16.91 10.58
C ILE A 209 14.65 17.04 10.28
N THR A 210 15.12 16.65 9.10
CA THR A 210 16.53 16.71 8.70
C THR A 210 16.90 17.97 7.92
N GLY A 211 15.96 18.85 7.63
CA GLY A 211 16.14 20.02 6.76
C GLY A 211 16.21 21.36 7.43
N GLY A 212 16.40 21.49 8.73
CA GLY A 212 16.21 22.80 9.29
C GLY A 212 16.77 23.10 10.66
N LEU A 213 17.97 22.70 10.98
CA LEU A 213 18.75 23.45 11.98
C LEU A 213 19.37 24.65 11.25
N PRO A 214 18.96 25.88 11.57
CA PRO A 214 19.70 27.03 11.09
C PRO A 214 21.12 26.90 11.61
N ARG A 215 22.11 26.88 10.73
CA ARG A 215 23.47 27.14 11.10
C ARG A 215 23.47 28.51 11.78
N VAL A 216 23.66 28.51 13.07
CA VAL A 216 24.09 29.71 13.76
C VAL A 216 25.44 30.04 13.14
N ALA A 217 25.47 31.06 12.32
CA ALA A 217 26.73 31.63 11.87
C ALA A 217 27.38 32.24 13.11
N ASP A 218 28.52 31.72 13.47
CA ASP A 218 29.42 32.34 14.43
C ASP A 218 29.75 33.73 13.94
N LEU A 219 29.44 34.69 14.76
CA LEU A 219 30.09 36.00 14.77
C LEU A 219 31.29 35.95 15.64
#